data_7663be83b30a60a61a7f47a542b3df99
#
_entry.id   7663be83b30a60a61a7f47a542b3df99
#
_cell.length_a   1.000
_cell.length_b   1.000
_cell.length_c   1.000
_cell.angle_alpha   90.00
_cell.angle_beta   90.00
_cell.angle_gamma   90.00
#
_symmetry.space_group_name_H-M   'P 1'
#
loop_
_entity.id
_entity.type
_entity.pdbx_description
1 polymer ?
#
loop_
_entity_poly.entity_id
_entity_poly.type
_entity_poly.pdbx_seq_one_letter_code
_entity_poly.pdbx_strand_id
1 'polypeptide(L)'
;VGSRKPVVAYGDTLEGDLTRRDFTINAMALRLPDLELVDPCGGLDDLRAGVLRTPVSAVQSFDDDPLRMMRAARFSAQLGFDVEMDVMNAMTRMALRPEIVSVERVRAELERLLVSPWPRRGLELLVHTGLADVVLPELAALRETVDEHHRHKDVYEHTLTVLDQAMGLETGADGPVPAPDLVLRLAAIMHDIGKPATRRFLPGGTVTFHGHDHVGARMTRKRLRALRFDKQTIKDVSRL
;
A
#
# COMPACT_ATOMS: atom_id res chain seq x y z
N VAL A 1 10.43 -26.20 -1.97
CA VAL A 1 11.33 -25.05 -2.08
C VAL A 1 11.26 -24.58 -3.52
N GLY A 2 10.33 -23.63 -3.82
CA GLY A 2 10.13 -23.10 -5.16
C GLY A 2 11.30 -22.19 -5.55
N SER A 3 11.74 -22.31 -6.80
CA SER A 3 12.78 -21.45 -7.40
C SER A 3 12.36 -19.97 -7.34
N ARG A 4 13.24 -19.11 -6.85
CA ARG A 4 13.05 -17.64 -6.77
C ARG A 4 13.20 -16.90 -8.11
N LYS A 5 13.48 -17.60 -9.19
CA LYS A 5 13.62 -17.01 -10.52
C LYS A 5 12.36 -17.31 -11.32
N PRO A 6 11.63 -16.28 -11.79
CA PRO A 6 10.55 -16.51 -12.72
C PRO A 6 11.12 -17.17 -13.98
N VAL A 7 10.50 -18.25 -14.42
CA VAL A 7 10.76 -18.81 -15.75
C VAL A 7 10.15 -17.84 -16.76
N VAL A 8 10.98 -17.04 -17.39
CA VAL A 8 10.55 -16.12 -18.46
C VAL A 8 10.38 -16.97 -19.72
N ALA A 9 9.16 -17.39 -20.01
CA ALA A 9 8.79 -17.84 -21.34
C ALA A 9 8.36 -16.60 -22.13
N TYR A 10 9.08 -16.28 -23.18
CA TYR A 10 8.65 -15.24 -24.11
C TYR A 10 7.43 -15.77 -24.87
N GLY A 11 6.32 -15.00 -24.88
CA GLY A 11 5.15 -15.34 -25.67
C GLY A 11 5.44 -15.11 -27.15
N ASP A 12 4.95 -16.00 -27.98
CA ASP A 12 5.12 -15.92 -29.44
C ASP A 12 4.15 -14.91 -30.08
N THR A 13 3.21 -14.34 -29.32
CA THR A 13 2.20 -13.39 -29.79
C THR A 13 2.08 -12.17 -28.89
N LEU A 14 1.70 -11.03 -29.49
CA LEU A 14 1.44 -9.77 -28.77
C LEU A 14 0.31 -9.95 -27.74
N GLU A 15 -0.77 -10.61 -28.11
CA GLU A 15 -1.90 -10.88 -27.22
C GLU A 15 -1.48 -11.73 -26.02
N GLY A 16 -0.61 -12.72 -26.23
CA GLY A 16 -0.03 -13.55 -25.16
C GLY A 16 0.83 -12.74 -24.20
N ASP A 17 1.57 -11.72 -24.66
CA ASP A 17 2.31 -10.81 -23.77
C ASP A 17 1.37 -9.90 -23.00
N LEU A 18 0.35 -9.33 -23.64
CA LEU A 18 -0.62 -8.44 -23.01
C LEU A 18 -1.42 -9.15 -21.92
N THR A 19 -1.88 -10.37 -22.15
CA THR A 19 -2.66 -11.16 -21.16
C THR A 19 -1.87 -11.57 -19.93
N ARG A 20 -0.54 -11.55 -19.98
CA ARG A 20 0.32 -11.84 -18.81
C ARG A 20 0.65 -10.62 -17.96
N ARG A 21 0.17 -9.43 -18.33
CA ARG A 21 0.38 -8.21 -17.57
C ARG A 21 -0.44 -8.21 -16.27
N ASP A 22 -0.21 -7.21 -15.43
CA ASP A 22 -0.83 -7.10 -14.11
C ASP A 22 -2.33 -6.76 -14.18
N PHE A 23 -2.67 -5.67 -14.91
CA PHE A 23 -4.04 -5.18 -15.02
C PHE A 23 -4.41 -4.90 -16.48
N THR A 24 -5.70 -5.01 -16.80
CA THR A 24 -6.25 -4.77 -18.14
C THR A 24 -5.87 -3.41 -18.69
N ILE A 25 -5.89 -2.36 -17.84
CA ILE A 25 -5.49 -1.00 -18.19
C ILE A 25 -4.02 -0.88 -18.64
N ASN A 26 -3.18 -1.84 -18.29
CA ASN A 26 -1.79 -1.95 -18.70
C ASN A 26 -1.57 -3.02 -19.78
N ALA A 27 -2.65 -3.72 -20.19
CA ALA A 27 -2.63 -4.83 -21.14
C ALA A 27 -3.09 -4.41 -22.53
N MET A 28 -2.75 -3.20 -22.92
CA MET A 28 -3.07 -2.61 -24.23
C MET A 28 -1.78 -2.22 -24.95
N ALA A 29 -1.82 -2.19 -26.28
CA ALA A 29 -0.73 -1.73 -27.13
C ALA A 29 -1.25 -0.95 -28.35
N LEU A 30 -0.40 -0.08 -28.91
CA LEU A 30 -0.64 0.54 -30.21
C LEU A 30 0.30 -0.06 -31.25
N ARG A 31 -0.25 -0.55 -32.34
CA ARG A 31 0.53 -1.05 -33.48
C ARG A 31 0.92 0.13 -34.36
N LEU A 32 2.21 0.26 -34.62
CA LEU A 32 2.74 1.31 -35.49
C LEU A 32 2.89 0.78 -36.91
N PRO A 33 2.78 1.64 -37.95
CA PRO A 33 2.58 3.10 -37.89
C PRO A 33 1.10 3.51 -37.79
N ASP A 34 0.15 2.59 -38.00
CA ASP A 34 -1.28 2.91 -38.22
C ASP A 34 -2.02 3.28 -36.93
N LEU A 35 -1.35 3.22 -35.78
CA LEU A 35 -1.91 3.50 -34.45
C LEU A 35 -3.15 2.61 -34.11
N GLU A 36 -3.17 1.40 -34.65
CA GLU A 36 -4.22 0.42 -34.35
C GLU A 36 -4.13 -0.02 -32.89
N LEU A 37 -5.21 0.19 -32.12
CA LEU A 37 -5.30 -0.25 -30.74
C LEU A 37 -5.47 -1.78 -30.67
N VAL A 38 -4.59 -2.44 -29.95
CA VAL A 38 -4.69 -3.87 -29.59
C VAL A 38 -5.06 -3.95 -28.10
N ASP A 39 -6.29 -4.33 -27.83
CA ASP A 39 -6.87 -4.43 -26.47
C ASP A 39 -7.59 -5.77 -26.28
N PRO A 40 -6.86 -6.85 -26.07
CA PRO A 40 -7.47 -8.18 -25.98
C PRO A 40 -8.25 -8.40 -24.67
N CYS A 41 -8.09 -7.52 -23.68
CA CYS A 41 -8.64 -7.70 -22.33
C CYS A 41 -9.68 -6.65 -21.93
N GLY A 42 -10.07 -5.73 -22.83
CA GLY A 42 -11.03 -4.66 -22.54
C GLY A 42 -10.47 -3.57 -21.62
N GLY A 43 -9.15 -3.35 -21.68
CA GLY A 43 -8.45 -2.39 -20.81
C GLY A 43 -8.91 -0.94 -21.03
N LEU A 44 -9.31 -0.57 -22.25
CA LEU A 44 -9.81 0.77 -22.53
C LEU A 44 -11.15 1.05 -21.83
N ASP A 45 -12.02 0.06 -21.75
CA ASP A 45 -13.30 0.21 -21.05
C ASP A 45 -13.10 0.24 -19.53
N ASP A 46 -12.22 -0.60 -18.98
CA ASP A 46 -11.83 -0.54 -17.57
C ASP A 46 -11.14 0.79 -17.21
N LEU A 47 -10.31 1.32 -18.11
CA LEU A 47 -9.69 2.65 -17.95
C LEU A 47 -10.73 3.77 -17.89
N ARG A 48 -11.75 3.73 -18.76
CA ARG A 48 -12.85 4.70 -18.77
C ARG A 48 -13.74 4.58 -17.54
N ALA A 49 -13.96 3.33 -17.08
CA ALA A 49 -14.77 3.04 -15.90
C ALA A 49 -14.01 3.31 -14.58
N GLY A 50 -12.69 3.52 -14.60
CA GLY A 50 -11.87 3.69 -13.41
C GLY A 50 -11.79 2.40 -12.57
N VAL A 51 -11.65 1.23 -13.21
CA VAL A 51 -11.66 -0.07 -12.54
C VAL A 51 -10.32 -0.81 -12.76
N LEU A 52 -9.82 -1.41 -11.70
CA LEU A 52 -8.65 -2.31 -11.74
C LEU A 52 -9.13 -3.75 -11.82
N ARG A 53 -8.92 -4.36 -12.99
CA ARG A 53 -9.22 -5.77 -13.31
C ARG A 53 -7.97 -6.45 -13.82
N THR A 54 -7.80 -7.75 -13.54
CA THR A 54 -6.70 -8.55 -14.09
C THR A 54 -7.07 -9.14 -15.46
N PRO A 55 -6.12 -9.25 -16.42
CA PRO A 55 -6.37 -9.84 -17.74
C PRO A 55 -6.84 -11.30 -17.70
N VAL A 56 -6.35 -12.05 -16.71
CA VAL A 56 -6.77 -13.42 -16.39
C VAL A 56 -7.41 -13.46 -15.02
N SER A 57 -7.78 -14.64 -14.50
CA SER A 57 -8.31 -14.70 -13.12
C SER A 57 -7.32 -14.08 -12.13
N ALA A 58 -7.85 -13.34 -11.15
CA ALA A 58 -7.00 -12.64 -10.16
C ALA A 58 -6.13 -13.63 -9.37
N VAL A 59 -6.66 -14.83 -9.07
CA VAL A 59 -5.91 -15.89 -8.39
C VAL A 59 -4.69 -16.31 -9.22
N GLN A 60 -4.85 -16.56 -10.51
CA GLN A 60 -3.74 -16.92 -11.40
C GLN A 60 -2.73 -15.77 -11.49
N SER A 61 -3.21 -14.55 -11.68
CA SER A 61 -2.35 -13.36 -11.78
C SER A 61 -1.47 -13.17 -10.54
N PHE A 62 -2.03 -13.39 -9.34
CA PHE A 62 -1.30 -13.23 -8.07
C PHE A 62 -0.44 -14.45 -7.73
N ASP A 63 -0.76 -15.63 -8.25
CA ASP A 63 0.12 -16.79 -8.14
C ASP A 63 1.38 -16.61 -8.98
N ASP A 64 1.25 -16.03 -10.18
CA ASP A 64 2.36 -15.72 -11.08
C ASP A 64 3.30 -14.65 -10.49
N ASP A 65 2.77 -13.56 -9.93
CA ASP A 65 3.55 -12.52 -9.22
C ASP A 65 2.72 -11.91 -8.07
N PRO A 66 2.96 -12.34 -6.82
CA PRO A 66 2.24 -11.81 -5.66
C PRO A 66 2.41 -10.30 -5.43
N LEU A 67 3.46 -9.67 -5.99
CA LEU A 67 3.61 -8.22 -5.92
C LEU A 67 2.47 -7.46 -6.59
N ARG A 68 1.75 -8.09 -7.53
CA ARG A 68 0.59 -7.47 -8.20
C ARG A 68 -0.50 -7.06 -7.21
N MET A 69 -0.61 -7.71 -6.05
CA MET A 69 -1.51 -7.26 -4.98
C MET A 69 -1.09 -5.91 -4.39
N MET A 70 0.21 -5.69 -4.15
CA MET A 70 0.73 -4.37 -3.75
C MET A 70 0.53 -3.32 -4.85
N ARG A 71 0.68 -3.73 -6.11
CA ARG A 71 0.44 -2.86 -7.26
C ARG A 71 -1.03 -2.47 -7.39
N ALA A 72 -1.99 -3.35 -7.06
CA ALA A 72 -3.42 -3.01 -6.99
C ALA A 72 -3.66 -1.87 -6.00
N ALA A 73 -3.12 -1.98 -4.78
CA ALA A 73 -3.23 -0.94 -3.77
C ALA A 73 -2.57 0.39 -4.23
N ARG A 74 -1.39 0.30 -4.84
CA ARG A 74 -0.71 1.48 -5.39
C ARG A 74 -1.51 2.12 -6.54
N PHE A 75 -2.01 1.36 -7.50
CA PHE A 75 -2.78 1.92 -8.61
C PHE A 75 -4.11 2.53 -8.14
N SER A 76 -4.79 1.91 -7.16
CA SER A 76 -5.95 2.53 -6.54
C SER A 76 -5.60 3.88 -5.89
N ALA A 77 -4.46 3.96 -5.21
CA ALA A 77 -3.97 5.20 -4.62
C ALA A 77 -3.47 6.23 -5.66
N GLN A 78 -2.94 5.78 -6.78
CA GLN A 78 -2.33 6.64 -7.81
C GLN A 78 -3.35 7.17 -8.82
N LEU A 79 -4.30 6.35 -9.22
CA LEU A 79 -5.29 6.65 -10.26
C LEU A 79 -6.67 6.99 -9.69
N GLY A 80 -6.91 6.70 -8.40
CA GLY A 80 -8.23 6.84 -7.79
C GLY A 80 -9.22 5.76 -8.24
N PHE A 81 -8.73 4.67 -8.85
CA PHE A 81 -9.56 3.61 -9.43
C PHE A 81 -10.06 2.64 -8.36
N ASP A 82 -11.25 2.12 -8.58
CA ASP A 82 -11.82 1.07 -7.77
C ASP A 82 -11.24 -0.30 -8.15
N VAL A 83 -11.10 -1.17 -7.16
CA VAL A 83 -10.63 -2.54 -7.38
C VAL A 83 -11.82 -3.47 -7.54
N GLU A 84 -11.83 -4.22 -8.62
CA GLU A 84 -12.91 -5.16 -8.91
C GLU A 84 -13.03 -6.23 -7.82
N MET A 85 -14.25 -6.68 -7.54
CA MET A 85 -14.57 -7.53 -6.39
C MET A 85 -13.80 -8.86 -6.41
N ASP A 86 -13.62 -9.48 -7.59
CA ASP A 86 -12.86 -10.74 -7.69
C ASP A 86 -11.37 -10.52 -7.40
N VAL A 87 -10.84 -9.36 -7.77
CA VAL A 87 -9.47 -8.95 -7.43
C VAL A 87 -9.34 -8.77 -5.92
N MET A 88 -10.27 -8.06 -5.27
CA MET A 88 -10.29 -7.89 -3.81
C MET A 88 -10.40 -9.23 -3.07
N ASN A 89 -11.29 -10.11 -3.52
CA ASN A 89 -11.48 -11.44 -2.95
C ASN A 89 -10.20 -12.30 -3.07
N ALA A 90 -9.51 -12.21 -4.21
CA ALA A 90 -8.24 -12.91 -4.41
C ALA A 90 -7.14 -12.34 -3.52
N MET A 91 -7.03 -10.99 -3.40
CA MET A 91 -6.10 -10.33 -2.48
C MET A 91 -6.28 -10.83 -1.05
N THR A 92 -7.52 -10.89 -0.57
CA THR A 92 -7.83 -11.35 0.79
C THR A 92 -7.43 -12.83 0.99
N ARG A 93 -7.74 -13.70 0.04
CA ARG A 93 -7.39 -15.13 0.15
C ARG A 93 -5.89 -15.38 0.08
N MET A 94 -5.15 -14.52 -0.60
CA MET A 94 -3.73 -14.69 -0.88
C MET A 94 -2.84 -13.69 -0.11
N ALA A 95 -3.37 -13.03 0.92
CA ALA A 95 -2.73 -11.93 1.64
C ALA A 95 -1.32 -12.25 2.19
N LEU A 96 -1.02 -13.51 2.48
CA LEU A 96 0.31 -13.95 2.95
C LEU A 96 1.33 -14.20 1.82
N ARG A 97 0.90 -14.28 0.57
CA ARG A 97 1.80 -14.56 -0.56
C ARG A 97 2.92 -13.53 -0.76
N PRO A 98 2.76 -12.22 -0.46
CA PRO A 98 3.85 -11.25 -0.56
C PRO A 98 5.09 -11.56 0.27
N GLU A 99 5.02 -12.45 1.26
CA GLU A 99 6.19 -12.90 2.05
C GLU A 99 7.32 -13.51 1.17
N ILE A 100 6.98 -14.07 0.02
CA ILE A 100 7.96 -14.62 -0.93
C ILE A 100 8.59 -13.56 -1.85
N VAL A 101 8.04 -12.35 -1.87
CA VAL A 101 8.54 -11.24 -2.69
C VAL A 101 9.72 -10.57 -1.98
N SER A 102 10.70 -10.10 -2.73
CA SER A 102 11.82 -9.37 -2.12
C SER A 102 11.33 -8.07 -1.45
N VAL A 103 11.88 -7.80 -0.29
CA VAL A 103 11.51 -6.65 0.55
C VAL A 103 11.68 -5.33 -0.19
N GLU A 104 12.70 -5.23 -1.05
CA GLU A 104 12.96 -4.04 -1.85
C GLU A 104 11.84 -3.76 -2.86
N ARG A 105 11.28 -4.81 -3.48
CA ARG A 105 10.14 -4.66 -4.39
C ARG A 105 8.88 -4.22 -3.62
N VAL A 106 8.63 -4.82 -2.46
CA VAL A 106 7.51 -4.43 -1.58
C VAL A 106 7.66 -2.98 -1.13
N ARG A 107 8.85 -2.58 -0.66
CA ARG A 107 9.15 -1.20 -0.28
C ARG A 107 8.88 -0.23 -1.43
N ALA A 108 9.38 -0.52 -2.63
CA ALA A 108 9.22 0.37 -3.77
C ALA A 108 7.74 0.60 -4.14
N GLU A 109 6.88 -0.40 -4.01
CA GLU A 109 5.43 -0.22 -4.21
C GLU A 109 4.81 0.59 -3.06
N LEU A 110 5.23 0.36 -1.80
CA LEU A 110 4.77 1.14 -0.65
C LEU A 110 5.16 2.62 -0.74
N GLU A 111 6.41 2.93 -1.12
CA GLU A 111 6.88 4.30 -1.34
C GLU A 111 6.02 5.01 -2.40
N ARG A 112 5.82 4.37 -3.56
CA ARG A 112 4.98 4.92 -4.64
C ARG A 112 3.52 5.10 -4.23
N LEU A 113 2.99 4.18 -3.42
CA LEU A 113 1.65 4.29 -2.86
C LEU A 113 1.56 5.54 -1.96
N LEU A 114 2.51 5.70 -1.04
CA LEU A 114 2.50 6.81 -0.06
C LEU A 114 2.64 8.18 -0.73
N VAL A 115 3.46 8.30 -1.79
CA VAL A 115 3.63 9.58 -2.50
C VAL A 115 2.57 9.83 -3.59
N SER A 116 1.57 8.97 -3.70
CA SER A 116 0.47 9.13 -4.64
C SER A 116 -0.55 10.20 -4.21
N PRO A 117 -1.48 10.62 -5.09
CA PRO A 117 -2.53 11.59 -4.77
C PRO A 117 -3.53 11.10 -3.70
N TRP A 118 -3.80 9.80 -3.63
CA TRP A 118 -4.80 9.23 -2.71
C TRP A 118 -4.24 8.06 -1.89
N PRO A 119 -3.17 8.26 -1.07
CA PRO A 119 -2.50 7.17 -0.35
C PRO A 119 -3.43 6.47 0.63
N ARG A 120 -4.38 7.21 1.24
CA ARG A 120 -5.41 6.65 2.13
C ARG A 120 -6.13 5.47 1.48
N ARG A 121 -6.60 5.59 0.23
CA ARG A 121 -7.29 4.51 -0.50
C ARG A 121 -6.44 3.23 -0.56
N GLY A 122 -5.17 3.38 -0.89
CA GLY A 122 -4.25 2.25 -0.96
C GLY A 122 -3.99 1.60 0.40
N LEU A 123 -3.82 2.40 1.46
CA LEU A 123 -3.63 1.90 2.82
C LEU A 123 -4.89 1.19 3.34
N GLU A 124 -6.07 1.74 3.10
CA GLU A 124 -7.36 1.10 3.43
C GLU A 124 -7.50 -0.26 2.72
N LEU A 125 -7.12 -0.33 1.45
CA LEU A 125 -7.14 -1.59 0.70
C LEU A 125 -6.16 -2.63 1.27
N LEU A 126 -4.92 -2.23 1.62
CA LEU A 126 -3.96 -3.12 2.26
C LEU A 126 -4.49 -3.68 3.59
N VAL A 127 -5.11 -2.82 4.40
CA VAL A 127 -5.64 -3.21 5.71
C VAL A 127 -6.92 -4.06 5.56
N HIS A 128 -7.82 -3.69 4.63
CA HIS A 128 -9.06 -4.43 4.39
C HIS A 128 -8.80 -5.86 3.88
N THR A 129 -7.82 -6.03 3.02
CA THR A 129 -7.47 -7.34 2.45
C THR A 129 -6.53 -8.17 3.31
N GLY A 130 -6.03 -7.64 4.43
CA GLY A 130 -5.04 -8.32 5.29
C GLY A 130 -3.59 -8.26 4.77
N LEU A 131 -3.34 -7.61 3.64
CA LEU A 131 -1.97 -7.42 3.13
C LEU A 131 -1.11 -6.58 4.09
N ALA A 132 -1.74 -5.66 4.83
CA ALA A 132 -1.04 -4.87 5.83
C ALA A 132 -0.43 -5.72 6.94
N ASP A 133 -0.99 -6.87 7.29
CA ASP A 133 -0.44 -7.77 8.32
C ASP A 133 0.97 -8.27 7.96
N VAL A 134 1.26 -8.38 6.67
CA VAL A 134 2.58 -8.76 6.16
C VAL A 134 3.49 -7.54 5.96
N VAL A 135 2.98 -6.50 5.34
CA VAL A 135 3.80 -5.36 4.87
C VAL A 135 4.01 -4.33 5.98
N LEU A 136 2.95 -3.99 6.71
CA LEU A 136 2.90 -2.92 7.71
C LEU A 136 1.98 -3.29 8.89
N PRO A 137 2.29 -4.40 9.62
CA PRO A 137 1.43 -4.93 10.66
C PRO A 137 1.19 -3.94 11.80
N GLU A 138 2.07 -2.98 12.01
CA GLU A 138 1.88 -1.93 13.00
C GLU A 138 0.66 -1.05 12.68
N LEU A 139 0.41 -0.76 11.39
CA LEU A 139 -0.78 -0.01 10.95
C LEU A 139 -2.06 -0.87 11.10
N ALA A 140 -1.99 -2.14 10.70
CA ALA A 140 -3.12 -3.07 10.85
C ALA A 140 -3.56 -3.21 12.32
N ALA A 141 -2.60 -3.27 13.26
CA ALA A 141 -2.86 -3.39 14.70
C ALA A 141 -3.62 -2.18 15.30
N LEU A 142 -3.61 -1.03 14.64
CA LEU A 142 -4.34 0.16 15.12
C LEU A 142 -5.87 -0.03 15.04
N ARG A 143 -6.40 -0.86 14.14
CA ARG A 143 -7.84 -1.11 14.00
C ARG A 143 -8.50 -1.66 15.26
N GLU A 144 -7.75 -2.42 16.05
CA GLU A 144 -8.26 -3.04 17.29
C GLU A 144 -8.06 -2.13 18.52
N THR A 145 -7.52 -0.93 18.30
CA THR A 145 -7.16 -0.01 19.37
C THR A 145 -8.15 1.15 19.43
N VAL A 146 -8.93 1.20 20.50
CA VAL A 146 -9.87 2.29 20.78
C VAL A 146 -9.23 3.25 21.78
N ASP A 147 -9.22 4.55 21.42
CA ASP A 147 -8.81 5.63 22.31
C ASP A 147 -10.06 6.35 22.85
N GLU A 148 -10.46 6.01 24.08
CA GLU A 148 -11.67 6.53 24.70
C GLU A 148 -11.57 8.01 25.12
N HIS A 149 -10.34 8.55 25.19
CA HIS A 149 -10.11 9.94 25.64
C HIS A 149 -10.14 10.96 24.52
N HIS A 150 -10.03 10.53 23.27
CA HIS A 150 -10.03 11.44 22.12
C HIS A 150 -11.35 11.37 21.35
N ARG A 151 -11.66 12.46 20.63
CA ARG A 151 -12.85 12.54 19.75
C ARG A 151 -12.90 11.42 18.67
N HIS A 152 -11.73 10.85 18.36
CA HIS A 152 -11.57 9.73 17.44
C HIS A 152 -11.36 8.45 18.26
N LYS A 153 -12.43 7.69 18.48
CA LYS A 153 -12.39 6.43 19.20
C LYS A 153 -11.54 5.36 18.50
N ASP A 154 -11.38 5.46 17.19
CA ASP A 154 -10.62 4.54 16.37
C ASP A 154 -9.25 5.16 16.03
N VAL A 155 -8.18 4.56 16.56
CA VAL A 155 -6.80 5.04 16.35
C VAL A 155 -6.36 4.88 14.89
N TYR A 156 -6.87 3.89 14.19
CA TYR A 156 -6.59 3.70 12.76
C TYR A 156 -7.18 4.84 11.93
N GLU A 157 -8.46 5.16 12.11
CA GLU A 157 -9.12 6.28 11.40
C GLU A 157 -8.47 7.62 11.74
N HIS A 158 -8.06 7.80 13.01
CA HIS A 158 -7.27 8.97 13.39
C HIS A 158 -5.97 9.05 12.60
N THR A 159 -5.23 7.95 12.50
CA THR A 159 -3.95 7.89 11.77
C THR A 159 -4.11 8.25 10.29
N LEU A 160 -5.17 7.75 9.63
CA LEU A 160 -5.45 8.12 8.24
C LEU A 160 -5.85 9.61 8.11
N THR A 161 -6.59 10.15 9.08
CA THR A 161 -6.92 11.57 9.14
C THR A 161 -5.66 12.43 9.31
N VAL A 162 -4.72 12.01 10.15
CA VAL A 162 -3.43 12.72 10.31
C VAL A 162 -2.62 12.67 9.01
N LEU A 163 -2.66 11.56 8.26
CA LEU A 163 -2.05 11.49 6.92
C LEU A 163 -2.66 12.53 5.97
N ASP A 164 -4.00 12.62 5.91
CA ASP A 164 -4.68 13.59 5.06
C ASP A 164 -4.34 15.04 5.45
N GLN A 165 -4.24 15.32 6.75
CA GLN A 165 -3.83 16.62 7.27
C GLN A 165 -2.36 16.94 6.95
N ALA A 166 -1.46 15.96 7.09
CA ALA A 166 -0.05 16.11 6.75
C ALA A 166 0.14 16.44 5.26
N MET A 167 -0.60 15.78 4.38
CA MET A 167 -0.62 16.11 2.96
C MET A 167 -1.11 17.54 2.68
N GLY A 168 -2.04 18.04 3.49
CA GLY A 168 -2.51 19.44 3.42
C GLY A 168 -1.45 20.47 3.80
N LEU A 169 -0.37 20.07 4.49
CA LEU A 169 0.77 20.93 4.82
C LEU A 169 1.84 20.98 3.73
N GLU A 170 1.78 20.09 2.75
CA GLU A 170 2.70 20.07 1.62
C GLU A 170 2.48 21.30 0.74
N THR A 171 3.51 22.10 0.54
CA THR A 171 3.43 23.43 -0.11
C THR A 171 3.90 23.44 -1.56
N GLY A 172 4.23 22.26 -2.13
CA GLY A 172 4.78 22.12 -3.47
C GLY A 172 6.31 22.17 -3.49
N ALA A 173 6.90 22.07 -4.70
CA ALA A 173 8.34 21.89 -4.90
C ALA A 173 9.19 23.04 -4.30
N ASP A 174 8.68 24.26 -4.29
CA ASP A 174 9.40 25.48 -3.85
C ASP A 174 9.04 25.91 -2.44
N GLY A 175 8.16 25.16 -1.74
CA GLY A 175 7.71 25.49 -0.39
C GLY A 175 8.59 24.87 0.70
N PRO A 176 8.35 25.26 1.99
CA PRO A 176 9.10 24.71 3.12
C PRO A 176 8.85 23.21 3.36
N VAL A 177 7.74 22.65 2.85
CA VAL A 177 7.43 21.23 2.88
C VAL A 177 7.22 20.76 1.43
N PRO A 178 8.24 20.13 0.80
CA PRO A 178 8.12 19.65 -0.57
C PRO A 178 6.97 18.66 -0.75
N ALA A 179 6.31 18.69 -1.89
CA ALA A 179 5.24 17.75 -2.22
C ALA A 179 5.64 16.86 -3.42
N PRO A 180 5.39 15.56 -3.34
CA PRO A 180 4.98 14.79 -2.16
C PRO A 180 6.16 14.50 -1.22
N ASP A 181 5.95 14.61 0.10
CA ASP A 181 6.98 14.34 1.11
C ASP A 181 6.81 12.94 1.73
N LEU A 182 7.66 12.00 1.32
CA LEU A 182 7.62 10.62 1.82
C LEU A 182 7.88 10.53 3.34
N VAL A 183 8.82 11.35 3.86
CA VAL A 183 9.19 11.33 5.29
C VAL A 183 8.03 11.80 6.14
N LEU A 184 7.38 12.91 5.75
CA LEU A 184 6.20 13.43 6.43
C LEU A 184 5.05 12.42 6.43
N ARG A 185 4.75 11.81 5.27
CA ARG A 185 3.66 10.84 5.13
C ARG A 185 3.93 9.54 5.89
N LEU A 186 5.18 9.06 5.89
CA LEU A 186 5.60 7.93 6.73
C LEU A 186 5.47 8.26 8.21
N ALA A 187 5.90 9.45 8.65
CA ALA A 187 5.78 9.87 10.03
C ALA A 187 4.29 9.93 10.44
N ALA A 188 3.42 10.47 9.58
CA ALA A 188 1.98 10.52 9.83
C ALA A 188 1.36 9.14 10.07
N ILE A 189 1.71 8.12 9.28
CA ILE A 189 1.15 6.77 9.48
C ILE A 189 1.84 5.99 10.62
N MET A 190 2.99 6.45 11.11
CA MET A 190 3.77 5.77 12.15
C MET A 190 3.66 6.43 13.54
N HIS A 191 3.06 7.63 13.67
CA HIS A 191 3.11 8.41 14.92
C HIS A 191 2.46 7.67 16.11
N ASP A 192 1.40 6.94 15.89
CA ASP A 192 0.58 6.28 16.91
C ASP A 192 0.77 4.74 17.01
N ILE A 193 1.68 4.15 16.23
CA ILE A 193 1.87 2.68 16.22
C ILE A 193 2.32 2.09 17.55
N GLY A 194 2.76 2.92 18.49
CA GLY A 194 3.10 2.53 19.86
C GLY A 194 1.89 2.34 20.77
N LYS A 195 0.71 2.87 20.43
CA LYS A 195 -0.50 2.83 21.27
C LYS A 195 -0.94 1.41 21.61
N PRO A 196 -1.04 0.45 20.67
CA PRO A 196 -1.45 -0.91 21.02
C PRO A 196 -0.55 -1.56 22.07
N ALA A 197 0.77 -1.35 21.98
CA ALA A 197 1.75 -1.95 22.88
C ALA A 197 1.83 -1.27 24.26
N THR A 198 1.31 -0.05 24.40
CA THR A 198 1.35 0.73 25.66
C THR A 198 0.00 0.90 26.32
N ARG A 199 -1.05 0.33 25.72
CA ARG A 199 -2.42 0.40 26.24
C ARG A 199 -2.51 -0.20 27.63
N ARG A 200 -3.04 0.56 28.59
CA ARG A 200 -3.32 0.10 29.97
C ARG A 200 -4.67 0.59 30.43
N PHE A 201 -5.38 -0.27 31.15
CA PHE A 201 -6.63 0.07 31.83
C PHE A 201 -6.32 0.44 33.27
N LEU A 202 -6.73 1.65 33.66
CA LEU A 202 -6.63 2.13 35.03
C LEU A 202 -7.90 1.80 35.83
N PRO A 203 -7.84 1.85 37.18
CA PRO A 203 -9.03 1.77 38.00
C PRO A 203 -10.07 2.82 37.60
N GLY A 204 -11.31 2.41 37.40
CA GLY A 204 -12.38 3.28 36.89
C GLY A 204 -12.60 3.23 35.37
N GLY A 205 -11.88 2.33 34.63
CA GLY A 205 -12.12 2.08 33.21
C GLY A 205 -11.37 3.02 32.26
N THR A 206 -10.59 3.97 32.79
CA THR A 206 -9.79 4.90 31.99
C THR A 206 -8.66 4.17 31.28
N VAL A 207 -8.51 4.39 29.97
CA VAL A 207 -7.40 3.84 29.15
C VAL A 207 -6.27 4.87 29.07
N THR A 208 -5.02 4.41 29.16
CA THR A 208 -3.82 5.25 28.95
C THR A 208 -2.87 4.61 27.94
N PHE A 209 -2.08 5.45 27.28
CA PHE A 209 -1.06 5.05 26.30
C PHE A 209 0.31 5.66 26.65
N HIS A 210 0.62 5.77 27.93
CA HIS A 210 1.83 6.46 28.39
C HIS A 210 3.10 5.88 27.78
N GLY A 211 3.93 6.75 27.18
CA GLY A 211 5.19 6.38 26.51
C GLY A 211 5.01 5.76 25.14
N HIS A 212 3.82 5.88 24.50
CA HIS A 212 3.59 5.36 23.14
C HIS A 212 4.51 5.99 22.09
N ASP A 213 4.90 7.25 22.27
CA ASP A 213 5.86 7.99 21.46
C ASP A 213 7.24 7.28 21.41
N HIS A 214 7.82 7.00 22.57
CA HIS A 214 9.10 6.29 22.66
C HIS A 214 9.03 4.85 22.13
N VAL A 215 7.94 4.13 22.43
CA VAL A 215 7.71 2.78 21.92
C VAL A 215 7.50 2.83 20.42
N GLY A 216 6.67 3.74 19.91
CA GLY A 216 6.39 3.98 18.51
C GLY A 216 7.66 4.28 17.71
N ALA A 217 8.49 5.22 18.18
CA ALA A 217 9.76 5.55 17.53
C ALA A 217 10.71 4.34 17.41
N ARG A 218 10.71 3.44 18.40
CA ARG A 218 11.51 2.20 18.35
C ARG A 218 10.92 1.19 17.37
N MET A 219 9.59 1.06 17.33
CA MET A 219 8.87 0.19 16.38
C MET A 219 9.07 0.69 14.95
N THR A 220 8.95 2.00 14.70
CA THR A 220 9.22 2.65 13.41
C THR A 220 10.61 2.32 12.90
N ARG A 221 11.64 2.51 13.73
CA ARG A 221 13.02 2.16 13.36
C ARG A 221 13.17 0.68 13.00
N LYS A 222 12.52 -0.22 13.75
CA LYS A 222 12.54 -1.66 13.48
C LYS A 222 11.88 -1.99 12.15
N ARG A 223 10.67 -1.43 11.90
CA ARG A 223 9.91 -1.67 10.66
C ARG A 223 10.63 -1.13 9.44
N LEU A 224 11.06 0.12 9.46
CA LEU A 224 11.74 0.72 8.31
C LEU A 224 13.09 0.05 7.99
N ARG A 225 13.82 -0.46 9.00
CA ARG A 225 14.98 -1.32 8.76
C ARG A 225 14.61 -2.64 8.11
N ALA A 226 13.54 -3.28 8.57
CA ALA A 226 13.04 -4.53 7.97
C ALA A 226 12.63 -4.33 6.51
N LEU A 227 12.03 -3.18 6.19
CA LEU A 227 11.69 -2.76 4.84
C LEU A 227 12.90 -2.21 4.06
N ARG A 228 14.11 -2.18 4.65
CA ARG A 228 15.34 -1.73 4.01
C ARG A 228 15.31 -0.28 3.51
N PHE A 229 14.65 0.61 4.24
CA PHE A 229 14.81 2.04 4.03
C PHE A 229 16.23 2.48 4.34
N ASP A 230 16.66 3.58 3.74
CA ASP A 230 17.98 4.17 4.03
C ASP A 230 18.04 4.77 5.45
N LYS A 231 19.27 4.96 5.94
CA LYS A 231 19.50 5.42 7.32
C LYS A 231 18.96 6.82 7.60
N GLN A 232 18.97 7.71 6.58
CA GLN A 232 18.50 9.08 6.76
C GLN A 232 16.98 9.10 6.90
N THR A 233 16.26 8.44 6.00
CA THR A 233 14.79 8.28 6.08
C THR A 233 14.37 7.67 7.42
N ILE A 234 15.04 6.60 7.88
CA ILE A 234 14.74 5.98 9.19
C ILE A 234 14.94 6.97 10.34
N LYS A 235 16.01 7.76 10.30
CA LYS A 235 16.33 8.75 11.34
C LYS A 235 15.28 9.85 11.37
N ASP A 236 14.91 10.39 10.21
CA ASP A 236 13.99 11.53 10.12
C ASP A 236 12.56 11.13 10.51
N VAL A 237 12.01 10.06 9.94
CA VAL A 237 10.69 9.55 10.31
C VAL A 237 10.57 9.20 11.80
N SER A 238 11.64 8.68 12.41
CA SER A 238 11.59 8.29 13.84
C SER A 238 11.83 9.43 14.82
N ARG A 239 12.00 10.67 14.35
CA ARG A 239 12.14 11.89 15.16
C ARG A 239 10.87 12.72 15.19
N LEU A 240 10.09 12.65 14.11
CA LEU A 240 8.76 13.27 14.01
C LEU A 240 7.72 12.45 14.79
#